data_8ad74cc1b9778ebdfcf3421c42599e13
#
_entry.id   8ad74cc1b9778ebdfcf3421c42599e13
#
_cell.length_a   1.000
_cell.length_b   1.000
_cell.length_c   1.000
_cell.angle_alpha   90.00
_cell.angle_beta   90.00
_cell.angle_gamma   90.00
#
_symmetry.space_group_name_H-M   'P 1'
#
loop_
_entity.id
_entity.type
_entity.pdbx_description
1 polymer ?
#
loop_
_entity_poly.entity_id
_entity_poly.type
_entity_poly.pdbx_seq_one_letter_code
_entity_poly.pdbx_strand_id
1 'polypeptide(L)'
;MNLLLILAISGKLLIPMDLSQTNHLKAYGIAYHALGRGEKVEWLLNYRDGSFLLEDSRKSATECLLAGVKIVEIDIGAEAAIRSTIEESNMNAVLLEKAPKVAVYAPPTADPWDDAVRLALEYAEIPYDVLWDPEVLAGKLADYDWVHLHHEDFTGQYGKFYYNYHNADWYKEQVRLNEQTAKKLGFDAVPKLKLAVAKVIKRYVLEGGFLFAMCSATDTYDIALAAEATDIVHQIFGGTPMDKDCQEKLDYSQTFAFENFTLVMDPYRYEHSDIDVSEGAVARGPDAVFALFDFSAKFDPVPCMLVQNHVALVREFLGQNTGFNRKFLKRDVLVLGEVKGTKEVKYIHGNRGEGTFTFLGGHDPEDYAHRIGDPPTDLEIYRNSPGYRLILNNVLFPAAERKPLKT
;
A
#
# COMPACT_ATOMS: atom_id res chain seq x y z
N MET A 1 19.52 49.25 -31.60
CA MET A 1 19.33 47.77 -31.60
C MET A 1 19.02 47.37 -30.14
N ASN A 2 17.73 47.47 -29.80
CA ASN A 2 17.27 47.14 -28.43
C ASN A 2 17.18 45.59 -28.29
N LEU A 3 18.11 45.07 -27.52
CA LEU A 3 18.04 43.67 -27.07
C LEU A 3 16.95 43.62 -26.00
N LEU A 4 15.72 43.20 -26.38
CA LEU A 4 14.75 42.75 -25.38
C LEU A 4 15.30 41.50 -24.69
N LEU A 5 15.84 41.70 -23.49
CA LEU A 5 16.04 40.60 -22.56
C LEU A 5 14.63 40.08 -22.20
N ILE A 6 14.19 39.03 -22.89
CA ILE A 6 13.07 38.20 -22.42
C ILE A 6 13.62 37.51 -21.16
N LEU A 7 13.36 38.11 -20.00
CA LEU A 7 13.41 37.37 -18.76
C LEU A 7 12.41 36.24 -18.91
N ALA A 8 12.91 35.02 -19.10
CA ALA A 8 12.11 33.84 -18.90
C ALA A 8 11.59 33.92 -17.47
N ILE A 9 10.35 34.37 -17.30
CA ILE A 9 9.66 34.28 -16.02
C ILE A 9 9.54 32.78 -15.79
N SER A 10 10.37 32.23 -14.93
CA SER A 10 10.29 30.85 -14.49
C SER A 10 8.95 30.70 -13.79
N GLY A 11 7.98 30.20 -14.51
CA GLY A 11 6.68 29.79 -13.98
C GLY A 11 6.77 28.44 -13.28
N LYS A 12 5.68 28.05 -12.63
CA LYS A 12 5.51 26.69 -12.09
C LYS A 12 4.23 26.09 -12.64
N LEU A 13 4.15 24.77 -12.58
CA LEU A 13 2.95 24.02 -12.92
C LEU A 13 2.32 23.47 -11.64
N LEU A 14 1.09 23.84 -11.35
CA LEU A 14 0.30 23.26 -10.27
C LEU A 14 -0.60 22.16 -10.85
N ILE A 15 -0.49 20.96 -10.35
CA ILE A 15 -1.41 19.85 -10.58
C ILE A 15 -2.39 19.83 -9.39
N PRO A 16 -3.61 20.38 -9.54
CA PRO A 16 -4.59 20.34 -8.45
C PRO A 16 -5.04 18.90 -8.21
N MET A 17 -5.30 18.57 -6.95
CA MET A 17 -5.76 17.23 -6.57
C MET A 17 -7.13 17.24 -5.90
N ASP A 18 -7.83 18.37 -5.98
CA ASP A 18 -9.24 18.52 -5.59
C ASP A 18 -10.19 17.92 -6.65
N LEU A 19 -11.50 18.00 -6.41
CA LEU A 19 -12.53 17.48 -7.33
C LEU A 19 -12.53 18.13 -8.73
N SER A 20 -11.72 19.17 -8.94
CA SER A 20 -11.55 19.74 -10.29
C SER A 20 -10.56 18.96 -11.16
N GLN A 21 -9.80 18.01 -10.60
CA GLN A 21 -8.87 17.16 -11.34
C GLN A 21 -9.62 16.19 -12.24
N THR A 22 -9.17 16.05 -13.48
CA THR A 22 -9.75 15.16 -14.47
C THR A 22 -9.21 13.73 -14.42
N ASN A 23 -7.99 13.56 -13.95
CA ASN A 23 -7.37 12.25 -13.77
C ASN A 23 -6.39 12.28 -12.57
N HIS A 24 -6.91 11.92 -11.39
CA HIS A 24 -6.09 11.89 -10.17
C HIS A 24 -4.98 10.85 -10.25
N LEU A 25 -5.25 9.67 -10.81
CA LEU A 25 -4.28 8.56 -10.76
C LEU A 25 -3.07 8.86 -11.65
N LYS A 26 -3.27 9.38 -12.87
CA LYS A 26 -2.14 9.76 -13.74
C LYS A 26 -1.34 10.96 -13.21
N ALA A 27 -1.94 11.81 -12.37
CA ALA A 27 -1.22 12.91 -11.73
C ALA A 27 -0.02 12.43 -10.89
N TYR A 28 -0.13 11.28 -10.24
CA TYR A 28 0.98 10.66 -9.49
C TYR A 28 2.10 10.19 -10.42
N GLY A 29 1.76 9.61 -11.56
CA GLY A 29 2.75 9.23 -12.58
C GLY A 29 3.53 10.43 -13.11
N ILE A 30 2.84 11.55 -13.39
CA ILE A 30 3.50 12.80 -13.80
C ILE A 30 4.48 13.30 -12.74
N ALA A 31 4.07 13.33 -11.46
CA ALA A 31 4.95 13.71 -10.35
C ALA A 31 6.16 12.77 -10.23
N TYR A 32 5.93 11.46 -10.34
CA TYR A 32 6.97 10.43 -10.32
C TYR A 32 7.99 10.62 -11.47
N HIS A 33 7.50 10.82 -12.70
CA HIS A 33 8.35 11.02 -13.87
C HIS A 33 9.17 12.31 -13.78
N ALA A 34 8.58 13.39 -13.25
CA ALA A 34 9.30 14.65 -13.00
C ALA A 34 10.47 14.42 -12.02
N LEU A 35 10.21 13.69 -10.91
CA LEU A 35 11.26 13.27 -9.97
C LEU A 35 12.34 12.42 -10.64
N GLY A 36 11.95 11.45 -11.49
CA GLY A 36 12.87 10.60 -12.24
C GLY A 36 13.77 11.36 -13.20
N ARG A 37 13.36 12.56 -13.63
CA ARG A 37 14.15 13.49 -14.43
C ARG A 37 15.01 14.45 -13.61
N GLY A 38 14.91 14.40 -12.28
CA GLY A 38 15.57 15.32 -11.36
C GLY A 38 14.90 16.71 -11.28
N GLU A 39 13.65 16.84 -11.73
CA GLU A 39 12.86 18.06 -11.56
C GLU A 39 12.43 18.21 -10.10
N LYS A 40 12.34 19.45 -9.63
CA LYS A 40 11.85 19.73 -8.28
C LYS A 40 10.33 19.56 -8.24
N VAL A 41 9.83 18.73 -7.33
CA VAL A 41 8.41 18.51 -7.07
C VAL A 41 8.14 18.75 -5.60
N GLU A 42 7.12 19.54 -5.29
CA GLU A 42 6.63 19.75 -3.92
C GLU A 42 5.21 19.19 -3.80
N TRP A 43 4.97 18.43 -2.75
CA TRP A 43 3.64 17.97 -2.37
C TRP A 43 3.03 19.00 -1.41
N LEU A 44 1.98 19.69 -1.84
CA LEU A 44 1.32 20.73 -1.07
C LEU A 44 0.20 20.13 -0.22
N LEU A 45 0.55 19.68 0.97
CA LEU A 45 -0.37 18.98 1.89
C LEU A 45 -1.56 19.89 2.28
N ASN A 46 -2.76 19.37 2.17
CA ASN A 46 -4.04 20.04 2.38
C ASN A 46 -4.33 21.24 1.45
N TYR A 47 -3.40 21.66 0.60
CA TYR A 47 -3.68 22.68 -0.41
C TYR A 47 -4.33 22.01 -1.62
N ARG A 48 -5.62 22.33 -1.88
CA ARG A 48 -6.43 21.73 -2.94
C ARG A 48 -6.31 20.19 -2.94
N ASP A 49 -6.50 19.59 -1.77
CA ASP A 49 -6.49 18.15 -1.52
C ASP A 49 -5.16 17.45 -1.85
N GLY A 50 -4.02 18.12 -1.59
CA GLY A 50 -2.69 17.54 -1.75
C GLY A 50 -2.12 17.69 -3.16
N SER A 51 -2.15 18.90 -3.71
CA SER A 51 -1.64 19.26 -5.03
C SER A 51 -0.13 19.03 -5.17
N PHE A 52 0.32 18.81 -6.41
CA PHE A 52 1.74 18.84 -6.74
C PHE A 52 2.11 20.15 -7.40
N LEU A 53 3.25 20.73 -6.99
CA LEU A 53 3.83 21.92 -7.58
C LEU A 53 5.17 21.55 -8.21
N LEU A 54 5.26 21.66 -9.54
CA LEU A 54 6.42 21.32 -10.34
C LEU A 54 7.07 22.58 -10.91
N GLU A 55 8.36 22.50 -11.22
CA GLU A 55 8.98 23.52 -12.10
C GLU A 55 8.31 23.52 -13.47
N ASP A 56 8.18 24.70 -14.09
CA ASP A 56 7.63 24.80 -15.45
C ASP A 56 8.58 24.13 -16.44
N SER A 57 8.17 22.94 -16.89
CA SER A 57 8.86 22.25 -17.96
C SER A 57 7.88 21.94 -19.09
N ARG A 58 8.28 22.21 -20.32
CA ARG A 58 7.50 21.85 -21.51
C ARG A 58 7.17 20.37 -21.53
N LYS A 59 8.07 19.53 -21.00
CA LYS A 59 7.89 18.08 -20.96
C LYS A 59 6.77 17.70 -20.00
N SER A 60 6.79 18.18 -18.75
CA SER A 60 5.75 17.93 -17.76
C SER A 60 4.39 18.48 -18.21
N ALA A 61 4.34 19.67 -18.82
CA ALA A 61 3.11 20.21 -19.37
C ALA A 61 2.55 19.36 -20.53
N THR A 62 3.41 18.83 -21.40
CA THR A 62 3.00 17.95 -22.51
C THR A 62 2.50 16.60 -21.97
N GLU A 63 3.19 16.01 -20.99
CA GLU A 63 2.76 14.75 -20.33
C GLU A 63 1.39 14.93 -19.69
N CYS A 64 1.16 16.01 -18.95
CA CYS A 64 -0.15 16.32 -18.37
C CYS A 64 -1.25 16.40 -19.45
N LEU A 65 -1.00 17.12 -20.55
CA LEU A 65 -1.96 17.23 -21.65
C LEU A 65 -2.31 15.86 -22.25
N LEU A 66 -1.30 15.05 -22.54
CA LEU A 66 -1.47 13.72 -23.14
C LEU A 66 -2.19 12.74 -22.19
N ALA A 67 -1.92 12.84 -20.90
CA ALA A 67 -2.53 12.01 -19.86
C ALA A 67 -3.92 12.49 -19.42
N GLY A 68 -4.41 13.63 -19.96
CA GLY A 68 -5.68 14.22 -19.53
C GLY A 68 -5.65 14.73 -18.09
N VAL A 69 -4.47 15.11 -17.58
CA VAL A 69 -4.28 15.65 -16.23
C VAL A 69 -4.41 17.17 -16.27
N LYS A 70 -5.32 17.71 -15.46
CA LYS A 70 -5.50 19.15 -15.34
C LYS A 70 -4.30 19.80 -14.67
N ILE A 71 -3.84 20.92 -15.26
CA ILE A 71 -2.78 21.78 -14.71
C ILE A 71 -3.23 23.23 -14.65
N VAL A 72 -2.53 24.00 -13.82
CA VAL A 72 -2.65 25.46 -13.74
C VAL A 72 -1.24 26.04 -13.81
N GLU A 73 -0.99 26.93 -14.78
CA GLU A 73 0.25 27.68 -14.84
C GLU A 73 0.28 28.71 -13.70
N ILE A 74 1.38 28.77 -12.98
CA ILE A 74 1.57 29.58 -11.78
C ILE A 74 2.68 30.58 -12.03
N ASP A 75 2.35 31.86 -12.03
CA ASP A 75 3.34 32.93 -12.02
C ASP A 75 3.88 33.21 -10.61
N ILE A 76 4.88 34.08 -10.52
CA ILE A 76 5.52 34.43 -9.24
C ILE A 76 4.52 34.99 -8.22
N GLY A 77 3.54 35.79 -8.69
CA GLY A 77 2.52 36.38 -7.80
C GLY A 77 1.55 35.32 -7.28
N ALA A 78 1.12 34.41 -8.13
CA ALA A 78 0.27 33.29 -7.76
C ALA A 78 1.00 32.31 -6.80
N GLU A 79 2.30 32.04 -7.04
CA GLU A 79 3.11 31.23 -6.12
C GLU A 79 3.19 31.89 -4.75
N ALA A 80 3.46 33.19 -4.67
CA ALA A 80 3.50 33.91 -3.40
C ALA A 80 2.18 33.81 -2.64
N ALA A 81 1.04 33.92 -3.34
CA ALA A 81 -0.27 33.76 -2.74
C ALA A 81 -0.51 32.32 -2.21
N ILE A 82 -0.08 31.30 -2.95
CA ILE A 82 -0.13 29.90 -2.49
C ILE A 82 0.69 29.73 -1.22
N ARG A 83 1.93 30.28 -1.18
CA ARG A 83 2.81 30.18 0.00
C ARG A 83 2.19 30.87 1.23
N SER A 84 1.59 32.06 1.05
CA SER A 84 0.86 32.74 2.13
C SER A 84 -0.30 31.92 2.65
N THR A 85 -1.11 31.34 1.74
CA THR A 85 -2.23 30.45 2.13
C THR A 85 -1.76 29.24 2.93
N ILE A 86 -0.66 28.62 2.51
CA ILE A 86 -0.08 27.47 3.21
C ILE A 86 0.41 27.89 4.61
N GLU A 87 1.07 29.04 4.73
CA GLU A 87 1.58 29.55 6.01
C GLU A 87 0.45 29.84 7.01
N GLU A 88 -0.64 30.42 6.52
CA GLU A 88 -1.78 30.88 7.35
C GLU A 88 -2.78 29.76 7.72
N SER A 89 -2.73 28.61 7.01
CA SER A 89 -3.71 27.52 7.14
C SER A 89 -3.07 26.23 7.69
N ASN A 90 -3.90 25.19 7.94
CA ASN A 90 -3.43 23.83 8.24
C ASN A 90 -2.93 23.14 6.96
N MET A 91 -1.88 23.68 6.38
CA MET A 91 -1.24 23.22 5.14
C MET A 91 0.28 23.17 5.28
N ASN A 92 0.95 22.37 4.44
CA ASN A 92 2.41 22.33 4.40
C ASN A 92 2.89 22.03 2.98
N ALA A 93 4.09 22.51 2.63
CA ALA A 93 4.76 22.12 1.39
C ALA A 93 5.91 21.18 1.74
N VAL A 94 5.88 19.97 1.19
CA VAL A 94 6.90 18.93 1.41
C VAL A 94 7.64 18.69 0.09
N LEU A 95 8.98 18.80 0.13
CA LEU A 95 9.80 18.45 -1.01
C LEU A 95 9.77 16.94 -1.21
N LEU A 96 9.58 16.51 -2.46
CA LEU A 96 9.84 15.14 -2.87
C LEU A 96 11.28 15.07 -3.42
N GLU A 97 12.10 14.18 -2.84
CA GLU A 97 13.55 14.19 -3.07
C GLU A 97 13.97 13.36 -4.29
N LYS A 98 13.33 12.20 -4.49
CA LYS A 98 13.64 11.27 -5.58
C LYS A 98 12.45 10.41 -5.94
N ALA A 99 12.41 9.89 -7.17
CA ALA A 99 11.46 8.84 -7.55
C ALA A 99 11.80 7.55 -6.77
N PRO A 100 10.86 6.97 -6.00
CA PRO A 100 11.10 5.73 -5.27
C PRO A 100 11.34 4.56 -6.22
N LYS A 101 12.25 3.67 -5.89
CA LYS A 101 12.41 2.40 -6.57
C LYS A 101 11.41 1.39 -6.00
N VAL A 102 10.51 0.90 -6.83
CA VAL A 102 9.32 0.12 -6.45
C VAL A 102 9.51 -1.36 -6.74
N ALA A 103 9.20 -2.22 -5.76
CA ALA A 103 9.09 -3.66 -5.94
C ALA A 103 7.69 -4.16 -5.57
N VAL A 104 7.24 -5.19 -6.25
CA VAL A 104 6.03 -5.95 -5.93
C VAL A 104 6.42 -7.39 -5.64
N TYR A 105 6.07 -7.90 -4.47
CA TYR A 105 6.26 -9.29 -4.12
C TYR A 105 5.08 -10.10 -4.62
N ALA A 106 5.30 -10.91 -5.66
CA ALA A 106 4.28 -11.75 -6.27
C ALA A 106 4.91 -12.99 -6.91
N PRO A 107 4.20 -14.14 -6.96
CA PRO A 107 4.68 -15.33 -7.65
C PRO A 107 4.77 -15.10 -9.16
N PRO A 108 5.66 -15.81 -9.87
CA PRO A 108 5.84 -15.63 -11.30
C PRO A 108 4.63 -16.03 -12.15
N THR A 109 3.64 -16.67 -11.53
CA THR A 109 2.36 -17.05 -12.15
C THR A 109 1.23 -16.06 -11.88
N ALA A 110 1.48 -15.03 -11.05
CA ALA A 110 0.46 -14.03 -10.76
C ALA A 110 0.26 -13.09 -11.96
N ASP A 111 -0.99 -12.98 -12.36
CA ASP A 111 -1.38 -12.05 -13.42
C ASP A 111 -1.40 -10.62 -12.88
N PRO A 112 -0.89 -9.62 -13.65
CA PRO A 112 -0.84 -8.23 -13.18
C PRO A 112 -2.22 -7.64 -12.86
N TRP A 113 -3.24 -8.08 -13.54
CA TRP A 113 -4.62 -7.57 -13.37
C TRP A 113 -5.35 -8.09 -12.13
N ASP A 114 -4.80 -9.11 -11.44
CA ASP A 114 -5.29 -9.61 -10.17
C ASP A 114 -4.69 -8.86 -8.96
N ASP A 115 -4.07 -7.71 -9.20
CA ASP A 115 -3.40 -6.90 -8.18
C ASP A 115 -3.71 -5.42 -8.40
N ALA A 116 -4.54 -4.86 -7.52
CA ALA A 116 -4.93 -3.46 -7.58
C ALA A 116 -3.73 -2.49 -7.57
N VAL A 117 -2.64 -2.84 -6.88
CA VAL A 117 -1.43 -2.01 -6.84
C VAL A 117 -0.71 -2.05 -8.17
N ARG A 118 -0.56 -3.22 -8.80
CA ARG A 118 0.04 -3.34 -10.14
C ARG A 118 -0.80 -2.59 -11.18
N LEU A 119 -2.14 -2.72 -11.11
CA LEU A 119 -3.04 -1.93 -11.96
C LEU A 119 -2.82 -0.42 -11.79
N ALA A 120 -2.70 0.05 -10.53
CA ALA A 120 -2.43 1.47 -10.25
C ALA A 120 -1.08 1.93 -10.82
N LEU A 121 -0.03 1.12 -10.63
CA LEU A 121 1.31 1.42 -11.13
C LEU A 121 1.35 1.46 -12.66
N GLU A 122 0.75 0.48 -13.34
CA GLU A 122 0.69 0.42 -14.80
C GLU A 122 -0.14 1.57 -15.37
N TYR A 123 -1.31 1.87 -14.77
CA TYR A 123 -2.13 3.00 -15.20
C TYR A 123 -1.43 4.35 -15.04
N ALA A 124 -0.73 4.55 -13.92
CA ALA A 124 0.06 5.75 -13.65
C ALA A 124 1.44 5.75 -14.37
N GLU A 125 1.76 4.69 -15.10
CA GLU A 125 3.04 4.50 -15.80
C GLU A 125 4.26 4.56 -14.87
N ILE A 126 4.10 4.11 -13.62
CA ILE A 126 5.17 4.04 -12.62
C ILE A 126 5.87 2.67 -12.75
N PRO A 127 7.18 2.63 -13.07
CA PRO A 127 7.90 1.39 -13.22
C PRO A 127 8.07 0.65 -11.90
N TYR A 128 7.99 -0.68 -11.95
CA TYR A 128 8.22 -1.57 -10.80
C TYR A 128 8.86 -2.87 -11.25
N ASP A 129 9.54 -3.54 -10.32
CA ASP A 129 10.07 -4.89 -10.52
C ASP A 129 9.28 -5.91 -9.68
N VAL A 130 9.11 -7.11 -10.22
CA VAL A 130 8.48 -8.22 -9.50
C VAL A 130 9.56 -9.06 -8.85
N LEU A 131 9.43 -9.30 -7.55
CA LEU A 131 10.29 -10.17 -6.76
C LEU A 131 9.48 -11.33 -6.19
N TRP A 132 10.11 -12.50 -6.08
CA TRP A 132 9.53 -13.67 -5.43
C TRP A 132 10.46 -14.21 -4.34
N ASP A 133 10.12 -15.35 -3.75
CA ASP A 133 10.88 -15.96 -2.65
C ASP A 133 12.40 -16.04 -2.89
N PRO A 134 12.90 -16.49 -4.07
CA PRO A 134 14.33 -16.56 -4.31
C PRO A 134 15.03 -15.19 -4.29
N GLU A 135 14.43 -14.18 -4.90
CA GLU A 135 14.98 -12.84 -4.98
C GLU A 135 15.00 -12.18 -3.60
N VAL A 136 13.91 -12.35 -2.82
CA VAL A 136 13.81 -11.81 -1.46
C VAL A 136 14.85 -12.46 -0.56
N LEU A 137 14.98 -13.78 -0.58
CA LEU A 137 15.99 -14.50 0.23
C LEU A 137 17.43 -14.19 -0.21
N ALA A 138 17.65 -13.85 -1.48
CA ALA A 138 18.94 -13.37 -1.99
C ALA A 138 19.24 -11.91 -1.57
N GLY A 139 18.36 -11.24 -0.82
CA GLY A 139 18.58 -9.88 -0.30
C GLY A 139 18.29 -8.76 -1.29
N LYS A 140 17.64 -9.03 -2.43
CA LYS A 140 17.37 -8.00 -3.44
C LYS A 140 16.45 -6.86 -2.99
N LEU A 141 15.70 -7.04 -1.88
CA LEU A 141 14.88 -5.96 -1.34
C LEU A 141 15.69 -4.71 -0.96
N ALA A 142 16.96 -4.85 -0.61
CA ALA A 142 17.83 -3.73 -0.29
C ALA A 142 18.05 -2.74 -1.46
N ASP A 143 17.73 -3.15 -2.70
CA ASP A 143 17.83 -2.30 -3.88
C ASP A 143 16.61 -1.40 -4.10
N TYR A 144 15.56 -1.54 -3.26
CA TYR A 144 14.27 -0.86 -3.43
C TYR A 144 13.93 0.01 -2.24
N ASP A 145 13.24 1.13 -2.51
CA ASP A 145 12.76 2.05 -1.48
C ASP A 145 11.41 1.59 -0.91
N TRP A 146 10.57 0.94 -1.73
CA TRP A 146 9.22 0.54 -1.39
C TRP A 146 8.88 -0.85 -1.92
N VAL A 147 8.23 -1.67 -1.10
CA VAL A 147 7.77 -3.01 -1.45
C VAL A 147 6.29 -3.19 -1.16
N HIS A 148 5.58 -3.77 -2.12
CA HIS A 148 4.18 -4.16 -1.98
C HIS A 148 4.04 -5.65 -1.74
N LEU A 149 3.15 -6.01 -0.80
CA LEU A 149 2.64 -7.36 -0.58
C LEU A 149 1.14 -7.35 -0.81
N HIS A 150 0.65 -8.12 -1.79
CA HIS A 150 -0.79 -8.13 -2.07
C HIS A 150 -1.52 -9.21 -1.27
N HIS A 151 -2.00 -10.25 -1.92
CA HIS A 151 -2.80 -11.31 -1.30
C HIS A 151 -1.99 -12.57 -0.94
N GLU A 152 -0.69 -12.43 -0.77
CA GLU A 152 0.17 -13.56 -0.44
C GLU A 152 -0.05 -14.03 1.01
N ASP A 153 -0.15 -15.35 1.17
CA ASP A 153 -0.26 -16.00 2.47
C ASP A 153 1.11 -16.37 3.03
N PHE A 154 1.58 -15.58 3.99
CA PHE A 154 2.87 -15.81 4.66
C PHE A 154 2.83 -16.94 5.69
N THR A 155 1.67 -17.51 6.01
CA THR A 155 1.56 -18.68 6.88
C THR A 155 1.86 -19.99 6.17
N GLY A 156 1.80 -19.99 4.85
CA GLY A 156 2.00 -21.19 4.03
C GLY A 156 0.79 -22.12 3.96
N GLN A 157 -0.40 -21.61 4.23
CA GLN A 157 -1.67 -22.35 4.14
C GLN A 157 -2.39 -22.16 2.79
N TYR A 158 -1.66 -21.60 1.80
CA TYR A 158 -2.17 -21.36 0.44
C TYR A 158 -3.47 -20.55 0.41
N GLY A 159 -3.57 -19.52 1.27
CA GLY A 159 -4.74 -18.67 1.40
C GLY A 159 -5.98 -19.38 1.94
N LYS A 160 -5.82 -20.59 2.52
CA LYS A 160 -6.94 -21.46 2.96
C LYS A 160 -7.98 -21.74 1.88
N PHE A 161 -7.56 -21.74 0.63
CA PHE A 161 -8.43 -22.00 -0.52
C PHE A 161 -8.78 -23.50 -0.71
N TYR A 162 -8.18 -24.41 0.06
CA TYR A 162 -8.33 -25.85 -0.11
C TYR A 162 -9.79 -26.30 -0.19
N TYR A 163 -10.64 -25.83 0.72
CA TYR A 163 -12.03 -26.31 0.80
C TYR A 163 -12.79 -26.10 -0.51
N ASN A 164 -12.69 -24.91 -1.09
CA ASN A 164 -13.43 -24.55 -2.30
C ASN A 164 -12.69 -24.93 -3.60
N TYR A 165 -11.35 -24.99 -3.59
CA TYR A 165 -10.55 -24.96 -4.81
C TYR A 165 -9.51 -26.08 -4.93
N HIS A 166 -9.47 -27.09 -4.03
CA HIS A 166 -8.46 -28.16 -4.10
C HIS A 166 -8.44 -28.93 -5.41
N ASN A 167 -9.53 -28.91 -6.20
CA ASN A 167 -9.60 -29.51 -7.53
C ASN A 167 -9.31 -28.53 -8.67
N ALA A 168 -9.24 -27.23 -8.42
CA ALA A 168 -8.95 -26.23 -9.43
C ALA A 168 -7.48 -26.29 -9.89
N ASP A 169 -7.25 -26.13 -11.19
CA ASP A 169 -5.90 -26.24 -11.74
C ASP A 169 -4.97 -25.15 -11.26
N TRP A 170 -5.47 -23.91 -11.12
CA TRP A 170 -4.70 -22.80 -10.57
C TRP A 170 -4.25 -23.06 -9.12
N TYR A 171 -5.11 -23.65 -8.27
CA TYR A 171 -4.76 -23.99 -6.89
C TYR A 171 -3.67 -25.07 -6.83
N LYS A 172 -3.81 -26.14 -7.62
CA LYS A 172 -2.80 -27.19 -7.73
C LYS A 172 -1.45 -26.65 -8.21
N GLU A 173 -1.49 -25.71 -9.16
CA GLU A 173 -0.29 -25.05 -9.66
C GLU A 173 0.35 -24.16 -8.60
N GLN A 174 -0.44 -23.40 -7.84
CA GLN A 174 0.05 -22.61 -6.71
C GLN A 174 0.74 -23.50 -5.66
N VAL A 175 0.11 -24.60 -5.26
CA VAL A 175 0.71 -25.56 -4.31
C VAL A 175 2.02 -26.11 -4.87
N ARG A 176 1.99 -26.61 -6.12
CA ARG A 176 3.16 -27.18 -6.79
C ARG A 176 4.33 -26.19 -6.88
N LEU A 177 4.04 -24.93 -7.24
CA LEU A 177 5.05 -23.88 -7.34
C LEU A 177 5.71 -23.61 -5.99
N ASN A 178 4.92 -23.44 -4.93
CA ASN A 178 5.43 -23.17 -3.60
C ASN A 178 6.27 -24.33 -3.04
N GLU A 179 5.79 -25.59 -3.20
CA GLU A 179 6.53 -26.78 -2.76
C GLU A 179 7.85 -26.94 -3.51
N GLN A 180 7.84 -26.74 -4.83
CA GLN A 180 9.07 -26.80 -5.64
C GLN A 180 10.05 -25.69 -5.28
N THR A 181 9.56 -24.49 -5.02
CA THR A 181 10.38 -23.34 -4.58
C THR A 181 10.99 -23.62 -3.22
N ALA A 182 10.21 -24.11 -2.24
CA ALA A 182 10.72 -24.50 -0.94
C ALA A 182 11.84 -25.54 -1.05
N LYS A 183 11.59 -26.62 -1.78
CA LYS A 183 12.59 -27.67 -2.01
C LYS A 183 13.86 -27.15 -2.69
N LYS A 184 13.72 -26.31 -3.73
CA LYS A 184 14.84 -25.71 -4.47
C LYS A 184 15.71 -24.84 -3.58
N LEU A 185 15.10 -24.14 -2.62
CA LEU A 185 15.76 -23.25 -1.67
C LEU A 185 16.23 -23.95 -0.39
N GLY A 186 16.04 -25.28 -0.29
CA GLY A 186 16.53 -26.08 0.83
C GLY A 186 15.60 -26.11 2.05
N PHE A 187 14.33 -25.70 1.89
CA PHE A 187 13.33 -25.81 2.94
C PHE A 187 12.56 -27.12 2.82
N ASP A 188 12.28 -27.73 3.96
CA ASP A 188 11.53 -28.99 4.07
C ASP A 188 9.99 -28.78 4.05
N ALA A 189 9.51 -27.53 4.22
CA ALA A 189 8.10 -27.17 4.17
C ALA A 189 7.88 -25.72 3.71
N VAL A 190 6.75 -25.47 3.04
CA VAL A 190 6.36 -24.13 2.57
C VAL A 190 6.20 -23.11 3.71
N PRO A 191 5.60 -23.44 4.86
CA PRO A 191 5.53 -22.50 5.99
C PRO A 191 6.90 -21.99 6.45
N LYS A 192 7.92 -22.86 6.46
CA LYS A 192 9.30 -22.45 6.83
C LYS A 192 9.93 -21.52 5.78
N LEU A 193 9.68 -21.76 4.50
CA LEU A 193 10.07 -20.84 3.44
C LEU A 193 9.40 -19.47 3.63
N LYS A 194 8.09 -19.44 3.79
CA LYS A 194 7.33 -18.19 3.92
C LYS A 194 7.74 -17.41 5.17
N LEU A 195 7.97 -18.08 6.30
CA LEU A 195 8.53 -17.43 7.50
C LEU A 195 9.92 -16.83 7.23
N ALA A 196 10.80 -17.55 6.53
CA ALA A 196 12.12 -17.01 6.19
C ALA A 196 12.01 -15.76 5.32
N VAL A 197 11.11 -15.75 4.34
CA VAL A 197 10.79 -14.57 3.51
C VAL A 197 10.24 -13.43 4.35
N ALA A 198 9.25 -13.69 5.22
CA ALA A 198 8.69 -12.68 6.13
C ALA A 198 9.76 -12.04 7.02
N LYS A 199 10.73 -12.82 7.50
CA LYS A 199 11.87 -12.32 8.31
C LYS A 199 12.83 -11.45 7.50
N VAL A 200 13.04 -11.72 6.22
CA VAL A 200 13.85 -10.85 5.34
C VAL A 200 13.11 -9.53 5.10
N ILE A 201 11.81 -9.58 4.82
CA ILE A 201 10.97 -8.38 4.67
C ILE A 201 10.97 -7.57 5.98
N LYS A 202 10.84 -8.23 7.13
CA LYS A 202 10.94 -7.57 8.45
C LYS A 202 12.25 -6.79 8.59
N ARG A 203 13.39 -7.43 8.28
CA ARG A 203 14.71 -6.79 8.34
C ARG A 203 14.80 -5.60 7.38
N TYR A 204 14.33 -5.74 6.14
CA TYR A 204 14.26 -4.65 5.17
C TYR A 204 13.54 -3.42 5.75
N VAL A 205 12.39 -3.61 6.41
CA VAL A 205 11.67 -2.50 7.05
C VAL A 205 12.46 -1.92 8.23
N LEU A 206 13.02 -2.78 9.10
CA LEU A 206 13.82 -2.32 10.25
C LEU A 206 15.04 -1.48 9.82
N GLU A 207 15.58 -1.73 8.64
CA GLU A 207 16.73 -1.03 8.02
C GLU A 207 16.33 0.20 7.19
N GLY A 208 15.05 0.59 7.14
CA GLY A 208 14.59 1.83 6.52
C GLY A 208 13.67 1.68 5.31
N GLY A 209 13.31 0.45 4.93
CA GLY A 209 12.40 0.18 3.83
C GLY A 209 10.94 0.55 4.14
N PHE A 210 10.17 0.81 3.09
CA PHE A 210 8.73 1.10 3.16
C PHE A 210 7.94 -0.10 2.69
N LEU A 211 7.12 -0.66 3.59
CA LEU A 211 6.24 -1.79 3.32
C LEU A 211 4.80 -1.33 3.12
N PHE A 212 4.16 -1.76 2.05
CA PHE A 212 2.73 -1.63 1.83
C PHE A 212 2.10 -3.00 1.61
N ALA A 213 1.11 -3.38 2.40
CA ALA A 213 0.41 -4.64 2.25
C ALA A 213 -1.10 -4.44 2.12
N MET A 214 -1.73 -5.31 1.32
CA MET A 214 -3.17 -5.38 1.14
C MET A 214 -3.68 -6.81 1.34
N CYS A 215 -4.99 -6.95 1.49
CA CYS A 215 -5.70 -8.23 1.54
C CYS A 215 -5.11 -9.17 2.60
N SER A 216 -4.97 -10.46 2.29
CA SER A 216 -4.45 -11.48 3.21
C SER A 216 -2.99 -11.26 3.65
N ALA A 217 -2.20 -10.53 2.87
CA ALA A 217 -0.82 -10.26 3.27
C ALA A 217 -0.71 -9.38 4.52
N THR A 218 -1.77 -8.68 4.91
CA THR A 218 -1.76 -7.78 6.07
C THR A 218 -1.70 -8.52 7.40
N ASP A 219 -2.56 -9.50 7.63
CA ASP A 219 -2.59 -10.28 8.87
C ASP A 219 -1.70 -11.52 8.80
N THR A 220 -1.64 -12.22 7.65
CA THR A 220 -0.82 -13.44 7.52
C THR A 220 0.67 -13.16 7.70
N TYR A 221 1.14 -11.97 7.31
CA TYR A 221 2.50 -11.53 7.56
C TYR A 221 2.82 -11.46 9.07
N ASP A 222 1.98 -10.79 9.84
CA ASP A 222 2.14 -10.70 11.29
C ASP A 222 1.93 -12.05 11.98
N ILE A 223 0.97 -12.85 11.51
CA ILE A 223 0.74 -14.22 12.04
C ILE A 223 1.98 -15.09 11.84
N ALA A 224 2.58 -15.06 10.64
CA ALA A 224 3.81 -15.82 10.36
C ALA A 224 4.96 -15.39 11.26
N LEU A 225 5.15 -14.09 11.49
CA LEU A 225 6.17 -13.58 12.41
C LEU A 225 5.91 -14.00 13.87
N ALA A 226 4.65 -13.95 14.32
CA ALA A 226 4.29 -14.38 15.68
C ALA A 226 4.52 -15.88 15.90
N ALA A 227 4.34 -16.68 14.85
CA ALA A 227 4.45 -18.14 14.90
C ALA A 227 5.88 -18.67 14.66
N GLU A 228 6.92 -17.84 14.77
CA GLU A 228 8.32 -18.24 14.50
C GLU A 228 8.76 -19.52 15.24
N ALA A 229 8.26 -19.73 16.47
CA ALA A 229 8.68 -20.82 17.34
C ALA A 229 7.71 -22.02 17.37
N THR A 230 6.66 -22.01 16.53
CA THR A 230 5.58 -23.02 16.58
C THR A 230 4.98 -23.30 15.21
N ASP A 231 4.55 -24.55 15.00
CA ASP A 231 3.80 -24.93 13.78
C ASP A 231 2.31 -24.66 13.97
N ILE A 232 1.77 -23.71 13.22
CA ILE A 232 0.36 -23.32 13.21
C ILE A 232 -0.43 -23.91 12.02
N VAL A 233 0.26 -24.68 11.15
CA VAL A 233 -0.28 -25.08 9.85
C VAL A 233 -0.96 -26.46 9.97
N HIS A 234 -2.25 -26.49 9.66
CA HIS A 234 -3.01 -27.73 9.67
C HIS A 234 -2.41 -28.75 8.67
N GLN A 235 -2.42 -30.05 9.06
CA GLN A 235 -1.80 -31.14 8.26
C GLN A 235 -2.27 -31.23 6.81
N ILE A 236 -3.47 -30.71 6.49
CA ILE A 236 -3.99 -30.69 5.11
C ILE A 236 -3.17 -29.78 4.17
N PHE A 237 -2.46 -28.80 4.73
CA PHE A 237 -1.58 -27.88 4.02
C PHE A 237 -0.11 -28.26 4.19
N GLY A 238 0.31 -28.55 5.40
CA GLY A 238 1.73 -28.74 5.75
C GLY A 238 2.20 -30.21 5.74
N GLY A 239 1.27 -31.17 5.64
CA GLY A 239 1.57 -32.61 5.69
C GLY A 239 1.89 -33.15 7.10
N THR A 240 2.21 -32.30 8.05
CA THR A 240 2.48 -32.62 9.46
C THR A 240 1.38 -32.03 10.36
N PRO A 241 1.09 -32.65 11.53
CA PRO A 241 0.18 -32.04 12.49
C PRO A 241 0.74 -30.76 13.07
N MET A 242 -0.08 -29.70 13.18
CA MET A 242 0.26 -28.48 13.89
C MET A 242 0.51 -28.74 15.40
N ASP A 243 1.24 -27.86 16.05
CA ASP A 243 1.46 -27.91 17.50
C ASP A 243 0.16 -27.70 18.26
N LYS A 244 -0.09 -28.52 19.29
CA LYS A 244 -1.34 -28.45 20.09
C LYS A 244 -1.45 -27.16 20.90
N ASP A 245 -0.33 -26.59 21.29
CA ASP A 245 -0.15 -25.39 22.11
C ASP A 245 0.36 -24.19 21.28
N CYS A 246 0.11 -24.19 19.97
CA CYS A 246 0.63 -23.15 19.07
C CYS A 246 0.11 -21.75 19.42
N GLN A 247 -1.13 -21.63 19.88
CA GLN A 247 -1.70 -20.34 20.29
C GLN A 247 -0.92 -19.71 21.45
N GLU A 248 -0.54 -20.50 22.44
CA GLU A 248 0.18 -20.05 23.62
C GLU A 248 1.65 -19.72 23.34
N LYS A 249 2.18 -20.23 22.23
CA LYS A 249 3.57 -20.01 21.79
C LYS A 249 3.75 -18.81 20.88
N LEU A 250 2.68 -18.09 20.52
CA LEU A 250 2.80 -16.92 19.68
C LEU A 250 3.59 -15.80 20.37
N ASP A 251 4.61 -15.28 19.68
CA ASP A 251 5.41 -14.14 20.16
C ASP A 251 4.96 -12.85 19.45
N TYR A 252 4.06 -12.13 20.07
CA TYR A 252 3.57 -10.86 19.53
C TYR A 252 4.62 -9.73 19.53
N SER A 253 5.78 -9.91 20.17
CA SER A 253 6.87 -8.94 20.04
C SER A 253 7.47 -8.90 18.64
N GLN A 254 7.27 -9.95 17.85
CA GLN A 254 7.77 -10.09 16.50
C GLN A 254 6.90 -9.39 15.44
N THR A 255 5.62 -9.14 15.73
CA THR A 255 4.64 -8.57 14.79
C THR A 255 4.79 -7.07 14.61
N PHE A 256 4.29 -6.58 13.50
CA PHE A 256 4.28 -5.15 13.20
C PHE A 256 3.05 -4.44 13.77
N ALA A 257 1.86 -4.90 13.40
CA ALA A 257 0.62 -4.20 13.68
C ALA A 257 -0.21 -4.79 14.82
N PHE A 258 -0.20 -6.12 14.97
CA PHE A 258 -1.20 -6.82 15.78
C PHE A 258 -0.61 -7.56 16.97
N GLU A 259 -1.39 -7.65 18.05
CA GLU A 259 -1.07 -8.41 19.25
C GLU A 259 -2.32 -9.06 19.87
N ASN A 260 -2.15 -10.14 20.64
CA ASN A 260 -3.21 -10.80 21.41
C ASN A 260 -4.39 -11.35 20.57
N PHE A 261 -4.18 -11.60 19.28
CA PHE A 261 -5.17 -12.23 18.42
C PHE A 261 -5.25 -13.73 18.62
N THR A 262 -6.39 -14.32 18.22
CA THR A 262 -6.63 -15.75 18.27
C THR A 262 -6.60 -16.33 16.86
N LEU A 263 -5.82 -17.40 16.66
CA LEU A 263 -5.75 -18.12 15.40
C LEU A 263 -7.07 -18.88 15.11
N VAL A 264 -7.49 -18.89 13.85
CA VAL A 264 -8.52 -19.78 13.34
C VAL A 264 -7.86 -21.07 12.87
N MET A 265 -7.97 -22.13 13.68
CA MET A 265 -7.30 -23.42 13.43
C MET A 265 -8.04 -24.30 12.43
N ASP A 266 -9.33 -24.02 12.17
CA ASP A 266 -10.14 -24.76 11.24
C ASP A 266 -9.67 -24.52 9.79
N PRO A 267 -9.19 -25.57 9.07
CA PRO A 267 -8.72 -25.42 7.70
C PRO A 267 -9.85 -25.14 6.69
N TYR A 268 -11.10 -25.28 7.10
CA TYR A 268 -12.27 -25.02 6.27
C TYR A 268 -12.82 -23.61 6.44
N ARG A 269 -12.25 -22.83 7.35
CA ARG A 269 -12.53 -21.41 7.51
C ARG A 269 -11.53 -20.58 6.74
N TYR A 270 -12.04 -19.52 6.10
CA TYR A 270 -11.28 -18.67 5.21
C TYR A 270 -10.35 -17.70 5.97
N GLU A 271 -10.79 -17.25 7.13
CA GLU A 271 -10.03 -16.34 7.99
C GLU A 271 -8.83 -17.07 8.62
N HIS A 272 -7.74 -16.35 8.85
CA HIS A 272 -6.54 -16.85 9.54
C HIS A 272 -6.58 -16.60 11.04
N SER A 273 -7.26 -15.52 11.46
CA SER A 273 -7.40 -15.13 12.87
C SER A 273 -8.64 -14.25 13.09
N ASP A 274 -8.90 -13.87 14.35
CA ASP A 274 -9.94 -12.93 14.73
C ASP A 274 -9.52 -11.45 14.57
N ILE A 275 -8.37 -11.18 13.92
CA ILE A 275 -8.01 -9.85 13.41
C ILE A 275 -9.00 -9.42 12.35
N ASP A 276 -9.36 -10.33 11.43
CA ASP A 276 -10.23 -10.08 10.30
C ASP A 276 -11.66 -9.73 10.72
N VAL A 277 -12.23 -8.72 10.06
CA VAL A 277 -13.60 -8.24 10.28
C VAL A 277 -14.48 -8.35 9.02
N SER A 278 -14.10 -9.18 8.06
CA SER A 278 -14.79 -9.34 6.77
C SER A 278 -16.27 -9.64 6.91
N GLU A 279 -16.68 -10.43 7.90
CA GLU A 279 -18.10 -10.74 8.17
C GLU A 279 -18.94 -9.47 8.39
N GLY A 280 -18.40 -8.51 9.16
CA GLY A 280 -19.06 -7.23 9.40
C GLY A 280 -19.17 -6.38 8.13
N ALA A 281 -18.12 -6.33 7.31
CA ALA A 281 -18.10 -5.60 6.05
C ALA A 281 -19.11 -6.19 5.04
N VAL A 282 -19.15 -7.51 4.90
CA VAL A 282 -20.14 -8.20 4.05
C VAL A 282 -21.56 -7.89 4.48
N ALA A 283 -21.82 -7.85 5.79
CA ALA A 283 -23.16 -7.54 6.32
C ALA A 283 -23.62 -6.10 6.03
N ARG A 284 -22.67 -5.15 5.89
CA ARG A 284 -22.98 -3.74 5.55
C ARG A 284 -23.27 -3.52 4.06
N GLY A 285 -22.67 -4.32 3.19
CA GLY A 285 -22.88 -4.27 1.74
C GLY A 285 -22.04 -3.21 1.01
N PRO A 286 -22.20 -3.11 -0.33
CA PRO A 286 -21.32 -2.35 -1.23
C PRO A 286 -21.44 -0.81 -1.11
N ASP A 287 -22.47 -0.31 -0.44
CA ASP A 287 -22.64 1.13 -0.22
C ASP A 287 -22.01 1.61 1.09
N ALA A 288 -21.44 0.71 1.88
CA ALA A 288 -20.72 1.05 3.09
C ALA A 288 -19.46 1.85 2.79
N VAL A 289 -19.05 2.69 3.74
CA VAL A 289 -17.88 3.55 3.61
C VAL A 289 -17.03 3.49 4.88
N PHE A 290 -15.73 3.71 4.71
CA PHE A 290 -14.84 4.04 5.81
C PHE A 290 -14.40 5.50 5.72
N ALA A 291 -14.11 6.10 6.86
CA ALA A 291 -13.69 7.49 6.97
C ALA A 291 -12.18 7.58 7.13
N LEU A 292 -11.54 8.46 6.37
CA LEU A 292 -10.13 8.76 6.51
C LEU A 292 -9.86 9.65 7.72
N PHE A 293 -8.68 9.51 8.28
CA PHE A 293 -8.18 10.33 9.37
C PHE A 293 -7.98 11.78 8.92
N ASP A 294 -8.46 12.71 9.73
CA ASP A 294 -8.26 14.15 9.55
C ASP A 294 -7.02 14.58 10.34
N PHE A 295 -5.98 15.05 9.65
CA PHE A 295 -4.67 15.32 10.22
C PHE A 295 -4.23 16.78 10.10
N SER A 296 -3.28 17.16 10.95
CA SER A 296 -2.61 18.44 10.85
C SER A 296 -1.37 18.34 9.97
N ALA A 297 -1.38 19.00 8.81
CA ALA A 297 -0.22 19.05 7.92
C ALA A 297 1.01 19.73 8.54
N LYS A 298 0.83 20.51 9.62
CA LYS A 298 1.92 21.23 10.31
C LYS A 298 2.46 20.52 11.52
N PHE A 299 1.61 19.82 12.29
CA PHE A 299 1.96 19.35 13.63
C PHE A 299 1.98 17.84 13.76
N ASP A 300 1.25 17.11 12.92
CA ASP A 300 1.27 15.67 12.96
C ASP A 300 2.58 15.11 12.40
N PRO A 301 3.01 13.94 12.89
CA PRO A 301 4.24 13.34 12.42
C PRO A 301 4.20 13.06 10.92
N VAL A 302 5.06 13.71 10.17
CA VAL A 302 5.43 13.32 8.82
C VAL A 302 6.45 12.18 8.98
N PRO A 303 6.39 11.12 8.21
CA PRO A 303 5.68 10.91 6.95
C PRO A 303 4.29 10.25 7.07
N CYS A 304 3.87 9.73 8.20
CA CYS A 304 2.63 8.96 8.29
C CYS A 304 1.35 9.75 7.98
N MET A 305 1.44 11.09 8.02
CA MET A 305 0.33 12.00 7.69
C MET A 305 0.34 12.52 6.25
N LEU A 306 1.22 11.99 5.38
CA LEU A 306 1.25 12.37 3.96
C LEU A 306 0.15 11.71 3.12
N VAL A 307 -0.86 11.16 3.75
CA VAL A 307 -1.99 10.53 3.07
C VAL A 307 -3.05 11.57 2.77
N GLN A 308 -3.01 12.13 1.56
CA GLN A 308 -3.99 13.09 1.07
C GLN A 308 -5.05 12.38 0.22
N ASN A 309 -6.28 12.82 0.28
CA ASN A 309 -7.34 12.39 -0.62
C ASN A 309 -8.31 13.53 -0.92
N HIS A 310 -8.99 13.45 -2.05
CA HIS A 310 -9.99 14.45 -2.49
C HIS A 310 -11.36 14.23 -1.86
N VAL A 311 -11.53 13.15 -1.10
CA VAL A 311 -12.73 12.83 -0.32
C VAL A 311 -12.34 12.22 1.02
N ALA A 312 -13.10 12.51 2.07
CA ALA A 312 -12.87 11.97 3.40
C ALA A 312 -13.53 10.59 3.60
N LEU A 313 -14.48 10.21 2.75
CA LEU A 313 -15.17 8.92 2.79
C LEU A 313 -14.83 8.11 1.55
N VAL A 314 -14.40 6.87 1.76
CA VAL A 314 -14.07 5.92 0.70
C VAL A 314 -15.00 4.72 0.81
N ARG A 315 -15.51 4.20 -0.31
CA ARG A 315 -16.31 2.98 -0.30
C ARG A 315 -15.51 1.81 0.27
N GLU A 316 -16.19 0.93 1.03
CA GLU A 316 -15.59 -0.33 1.44
C GLU A 316 -15.48 -1.28 0.23
N PHE A 317 -14.45 -2.10 0.27
CA PHE A 317 -14.21 -3.19 -0.67
C PHE A 317 -13.71 -4.39 0.12
N LEU A 318 -14.10 -5.56 -0.31
CA LEU A 318 -13.80 -6.81 0.37
C LEU A 318 -12.42 -7.35 -0.07
N GLY A 319 -11.96 -8.31 0.66
CA GLY A 319 -10.78 -9.11 0.39
C GLY A 319 -10.75 -10.28 1.36
N GLN A 320 -9.74 -11.11 1.29
CA GLN A 320 -9.58 -12.20 2.26
C GLN A 320 -9.41 -11.66 3.68
N ASN A 321 -8.68 -10.54 3.83
CA ASN A 321 -8.74 -9.69 5.01
C ASN A 321 -9.28 -8.33 4.58
N THR A 322 -10.52 -8.04 4.92
CA THR A 322 -11.20 -6.80 4.51
C THR A 322 -10.85 -5.62 5.41
N GLY A 323 -10.49 -5.86 6.65
CA GLY A 323 -10.16 -4.86 7.65
C GLY A 323 -9.82 -5.50 8.98
N PHE A 324 -9.55 -4.70 9.99
CA PHE A 324 -8.91 -5.13 11.22
C PHE A 324 -9.75 -4.79 12.44
N ASN A 325 -9.82 -5.72 13.39
CA ASN A 325 -10.41 -5.45 14.69
C ASN A 325 -9.46 -4.57 15.53
N ARG A 326 -9.90 -3.36 15.84
CA ARG A 326 -9.14 -2.34 16.58
C ARG A 326 -8.53 -2.86 17.90
N LYS A 327 -9.18 -3.83 18.57
CA LYS A 327 -8.73 -4.35 19.86
C LYS A 327 -7.37 -5.04 19.80
N PHE A 328 -6.95 -5.49 18.60
CA PHE A 328 -5.68 -6.20 18.42
C PHE A 328 -4.54 -5.28 17.93
N LEU A 329 -4.82 -4.03 17.64
CA LEU A 329 -3.77 -3.10 17.25
C LEU A 329 -2.82 -2.80 18.40
N LYS A 330 -1.52 -2.85 18.14
CA LYS A 330 -0.51 -2.33 19.05
C LYS A 330 -0.70 -0.83 19.26
N ARG A 331 -0.30 -0.33 20.43
CA ARG A 331 -0.56 1.06 20.86
C ARG A 331 0.10 2.13 19.97
N ASP A 332 1.18 1.78 19.31
CA ASP A 332 1.97 2.66 18.44
C ASP A 332 1.54 2.62 16.96
N VAL A 333 0.48 1.88 16.67
CA VAL A 333 -0.12 1.82 15.33
C VAL A 333 -1.13 2.94 15.14
N LEU A 334 -0.95 3.72 14.09
CA LEU A 334 -1.87 4.81 13.72
C LEU A 334 -3.01 4.27 12.86
N VAL A 335 -4.22 4.73 13.16
CA VAL A 335 -5.40 4.45 12.34
C VAL A 335 -5.57 5.59 11.34
N LEU A 336 -5.41 5.29 10.06
CA LEU A 336 -5.59 6.22 8.95
C LEU A 336 -6.98 6.13 8.31
N GLY A 337 -7.70 5.03 8.53
CA GLY A 337 -9.07 4.85 8.04
C GLY A 337 -9.86 3.88 8.91
N GLU A 338 -11.11 4.24 9.25
CA GLU A 338 -11.96 3.46 10.14
C GLU A 338 -13.42 3.47 9.71
N VAL A 339 -14.16 2.41 10.07
CA VAL A 339 -15.61 2.34 9.89
C VAL A 339 -16.27 3.00 11.10
N LYS A 340 -16.83 4.19 10.91
CA LYS A 340 -17.40 4.99 12.00
C LYS A 340 -18.52 4.25 12.75
N GLY A 341 -18.49 4.35 14.07
CA GLY A 341 -19.47 3.70 14.94
C GLY A 341 -19.23 2.21 15.19
N THR A 342 -18.14 1.65 14.69
CA THR A 342 -17.71 0.28 14.93
C THR A 342 -16.33 0.21 15.59
N LYS A 343 -15.83 -1.01 15.83
CA LYS A 343 -14.44 -1.26 16.26
C LYS A 343 -13.55 -1.68 15.09
N GLU A 344 -13.99 -1.44 13.86
CA GLU A 344 -13.31 -1.89 12.66
C GLU A 344 -12.47 -0.76 12.06
N VAL A 345 -11.24 -1.08 11.71
CA VAL A 345 -10.33 -0.20 11.03
C VAL A 345 -9.93 -0.80 9.69
N LYS A 346 -9.76 0.06 8.69
CA LYS A 346 -9.52 -0.36 7.30
C LYS A 346 -8.10 -0.07 6.85
N TYR A 347 -7.49 0.98 7.41
CA TYR A 347 -6.23 1.52 6.95
C TYR A 347 -5.39 1.93 8.15
N ILE A 348 -4.19 1.36 8.27
CA ILE A 348 -3.31 1.54 9.42
C ILE A 348 -1.86 1.75 8.98
N HIS A 349 -1.09 2.43 9.84
CA HIS A 349 0.31 2.74 9.59
C HIS A 349 1.14 2.68 10.87
N GLY A 350 2.43 2.36 10.75
CA GLY A 350 3.36 2.41 11.87
C GLY A 350 4.81 2.47 11.45
N ASN A 351 5.67 2.89 12.38
CA ASN A 351 7.12 2.85 12.20
C ASN A 351 7.69 1.58 12.83
N ARG A 352 8.67 0.96 12.17
CA ARG A 352 9.43 -0.18 12.71
C ARG A 352 10.90 -0.01 12.37
N GLY A 353 11.75 0.12 13.40
CA GLY A 353 13.15 0.51 13.19
C GLY A 353 13.24 1.87 12.49
N GLU A 354 14.00 1.91 11.41
CA GLU A 354 14.18 3.12 10.58
C GLU A 354 13.13 3.26 9.45
N GLY A 355 12.35 2.20 9.20
CA GLY A 355 11.35 2.15 8.13
C GLY A 355 9.91 2.18 8.63
N THR A 356 8.99 1.94 7.72
CA THR A 356 7.55 2.03 7.96
C THR A 356 6.79 0.86 7.35
N PHE A 357 5.61 0.59 7.89
CA PHE A 357 4.64 -0.28 7.27
C PHE A 357 3.28 0.41 7.16
N THR A 358 2.54 0.05 6.14
CA THR A 358 1.15 0.50 5.94
C THR A 358 0.32 -0.69 5.48
N PHE A 359 -0.78 -0.97 6.17
CA PHE A 359 -1.71 -2.03 5.82
C PHE A 359 -3.06 -1.44 5.44
N LEU A 360 -3.58 -1.84 4.28
CA LEU A 360 -4.90 -1.49 3.78
C LEU A 360 -5.70 -2.78 3.58
N GLY A 361 -6.77 -2.95 4.34
CA GLY A 361 -7.65 -4.12 4.21
C GLY A 361 -8.45 -4.08 2.90
N GLY A 362 -8.76 -5.26 2.35
CA GLY A 362 -9.47 -5.40 1.08
C GLY A 362 -8.56 -5.63 -0.10
N HIS A 363 -9.16 -5.99 -1.25
CA HIS A 363 -8.45 -6.44 -2.44
C HIS A 363 -8.40 -5.37 -3.52
N ASP A 364 -9.54 -4.96 -4.07
CA ASP A 364 -9.63 -3.95 -5.13
C ASP A 364 -10.63 -2.85 -4.76
N PRO A 365 -10.20 -1.57 -4.72
CA PRO A 365 -11.05 -0.47 -4.33
C PRO A 365 -12.31 -0.23 -5.19
N GLU A 366 -12.33 -0.71 -6.43
CA GLU A 366 -13.47 -0.50 -7.34
C GLU A 366 -14.18 -1.80 -7.72
N ASP A 367 -13.70 -2.94 -7.21
CA ASP A 367 -14.38 -4.22 -7.27
C ASP A 367 -14.76 -4.69 -5.86
N TYR A 368 -16.00 -4.37 -5.43
CA TYR A 368 -16.44 -4.58 -4.05
C TYR A 368 -16.21 -6.01 -3.54
N ALA A 369 -16.50 -7.01 -4.34
CA ALA A 369 -16.48 -8.42 -3.90
C ALA A 369 -15.61 -9.28 -4.81
N HIS A 370 -14.46 -8.77 -5.20
CA HIS A 370 -13.52 -9.42 -6.11
C HIS A 370 -13.49 -10.93 -5.98
N ARG A 371 -13.68 -11.63 -7.08
CA ARG A 371 -13.71 -13.09 -7.15
C ARG A 371 -12.72 -13.59 -8.19
N ILE A 372 -12.20 -14.78 -7.96
CA ILE A 372 -11.31 -15.44 -8.91
C ILE A 372 -12.03 -15.56 -10.26
N GLY A 373 -11.39 -14.96 -11.29
CA GLY A 373 -11.91 -14.93 -12.66
C GLY A 373 -12.75 -13.71 -13.00
N ASP A 374 -12.91 -12.75 -12.11
CA ASP A 374 -13.47 -11.44 -12.44
C ASP A 374 -12.56 -10.72 -13.45
N PRO A 375 -13.12 -9.88 -14.34
CA PRO A 375 -12.31 -9.10 -15.26
C PRO A 375 -11.50 -8.04 -14.47
N PRO A 376 -10.35 -7.61 -15.00
CA PRO A 376 -9.57 -6.56 -14.37
C PRO A 376 -10.37 -5.25 -14.28
N THR A 377 -10.17 -4.49 -13.21
CA THR A 377 -10.75 -3.16 -13.05
C THR A 377 -10.24 -2.22 -14.13
N ASP A 378 -11.15 -1.57 -14.85
CA ASP A 378 -10.83 -0.58 -15.88
C ASP A 378 -10.59 0.81 -15.26
N LEU A 379 -9.34 1.17 -15.01
CA LEU A 379 -8.97 2.44 -14.40
C LEU A 379 -9.23 3.67 -15.30
N GLU A 380 -9.50 3.51 -16.59
CA GLU A 380 -10.00 4.62 -17.42
C GLU A 380 -11.41 5.07 -16.99
N ILE A 381 -12.22 4.15 -16.49
CA ILE A 381 -13.53 4.46 -15.93
C ILE A 381 -13.36 5.06 -14.52
N TYR A 382 -12.39 4.55 -13.75
CA TYR A 382 -12.14 4.90 -12.35
C TYR A 382 -10.94 5.83 -12.14
N ARG A 383 -10.59 6.65 -13.13
CA ARG A 383 -9.42 7.56 -13.09
C ARG A 383 -9.36 8.53 -11.90
N ASN A 384 -10.48 8.70 -11.22
CA ASN A 384 -10.62 9.54 -10.02
C ASN A 384 -10.96 8.71 -8.77
N SER A 385 -10.69 7.41 -8.76
CA SER A 385 -10.96 6.53 -7.62
C SER A 385 -10.24 7.01 -6.37
N PRO A 386 -10.96 7.25 -5.28
CA PRO A 386 -10.33 7.61 -4.01
C PRO A 386 -9.56 6.44 -3.39
N GLY A 387 -10.00 5.21 -3.58
CA GLY A 387 -9.32 4.02 -3.05
C GLY A 387 -7.99 3.75 -3.76
N TYR A 388 -7.97 3.80 -5.09
CA TYR A 388 -6.72 3.70 -5.86
C TYR A 388 -5.76 4.86 -5.60
N ARG A 389 -6.29 6.05 -5.31
CA ARG A 389 -5.46 7.18 -4.91
C ARG A 389 -4.72 6.91 -3.58
N LEU A 390 -5.33 6.21 -2.61
CA LEU A 390 -4.62 5.82 -1.37
C LEU A 390 -3.40 4.94 -1.67
N ILE A 391 -3.50 4.03 -2.64
CA ILE A 391 -2.38 3.20 -3.08
C ILE A 391 -1.24 4.10 -3.61
N LEU A 392 -1.54 5.01 -4.53
CA LEU A 392 -0.53 5.90 -5.13
C LEU A 392 0.06 6.91 -4.14
N ASN A 393 -0.70 7.34 -3.12
CA ASN A 393 -0.16 8.09 -1.99
C ASN A 393 0.98 7.33 -1.32
N ASN A 394 0.80 6.02 -1.06
CA ASN A 394 1.83 5.18 -0.45
C ASN A 394 3.06 5.01 -1.36
N VAL A 395 2.87 4.92 -2.67
CA VAL A 395 3.99 4.79 -3.63
C VAL A 395 4.89 6.03 -3.63
N LEU A 396 4.33 7.24 -3.54
CA LEU A 396 5.12 8.48 -3.47
C LEU A 396 5.63 8.83 -2.07
N PHE A 397 5.10 8.19 -1.04
CA PHE A 397 5.43 8.45 0.34
C PHE A 397 6.93 8.38 0.67
N PRO A 398 7.72 7.40 0.19
CA PRO A 398 9.15 7.33 0.42
C PRO A 398 9.95 8.50 -0.16
N ALA A 399 9.38 9.22 -1.14
CA ALA A 399 10.03 10.39 -1.75
C ALA A 399 10.02 11.64 -0.86
N ALA A 400 9.14 11.67 0.15
CA ALA A 400 8.92 12.86 0.96
C ALA A 400 10.10 13.15 1.91
N GLU A 401 10.62 14.39 1.86
CA GLU A 401 11.63 14.87 2.79
C GLU A 401 11.15 14.74 4.24
N ARG A 402 11.98 14.12 5.10
CA ARG A 402 11.71 14.05 6.54
C ARG A 402 11.94 15.43 7.16
N LYS A 403 10.87 16.06 7.63
CA LYS A 403 10.96 17.34 8.33
C LYS A 403 11.02 17.12 9.83
N PRO A 404 11.82 17.92 10.57
CA PRO A 404 11.74 17.93 12.02
C PRO A 404 10.36 18.43 12.46
N LEU A 405 9.85 17.84 13.54
CA LEU A 405 8.59 18.27 14.15
C LEU A 405 8.72 19.76 14.51
N LYS A 406 7.72 20.56 14.13
CA LYS A 406 7.62 21.94 14.60
C LYS A 406 7.12 21.89 16.07
N THR A 407 7.97 22.30 16.99
CA THR A 407 7.63 22.44 18.41
C THR A 407 6.90 23.76 18.65
#